data_9559fef42ef99e431756ebe143849ecd
#
_entry.id   9559fef42ef99e431756ebe143849ecd
#
_cell.length_a   1.000
_cell.length_b   1.000
_cell.length_c   1.000
_cell.angle_alpha   90.00
_cell.angle_beta   90.00
_cell.angle_gamma   90.00
#
_symmetry.space_group_name_H-M   'P 1'
#
loop_
_entity.id
_entity.type
_entity.pdbx_description
1 polymer ?
#
loop_
_entity_poly.entity_id
_entity_poly.type
_entity_poly.pdbx_seq_one_letter_code
_entity_poly.pdbx_strand_id
1 'polypeptide(L)'
;MRTRNAPDVSPAVNNSAEGPGTTTAVASPVKKPSSTRDALAYLAFVFGVPMMYTSNQIPVHSPEDFAHMRTAGRLAANTLKFIEPHVVPGVHPMTLDDKIKHFVGKHDGAVAATLGYRGFKHSSCISPNEVVCHGVPSSQLILKSGDIVNVDIAVKVNGWHGDISKTFYVGGEENVDDEGIRLVKETKRALQLGLSQCKPYGRIGDIVAPIRQHLLQQNFTVVNRYAAHGLGQKFHQPPTIKHGSYKTKNTGFQLKPGYFFTVEPMANEGVEHTELDPTRNDQWTVVTTDRKRSAQFEHTIGVGKDGCEIFTSLLLAGKRHPSSRAFDDAIYDE
;
A
#
# COMPACT_ATOMS: atom_id res chain seq x y z
N MET A 1 25.50 -76.93 -34.82
CA MET A 1 24.82 -78.12 -34.24
C MET A 1 23.68 -77.63 -33.35
N ARG A 2 22.48 -78.03 -33.75
CA ARG A 2 21.25 -78.29 -32.98
C ARG A 2 20.79 -77.16 -32.00
N THR A 3 19.75 -76.30 -32.37
CA THR A 3 18.31 -76.61 -32.27
C THR A 3 17.79 -76.79 -30.85
N ARG A 4 16.87 -75.94 -30.39
CA ARG A 4 15.41 -76.10 -30.25
C ARG A 4 14.84 -75.20 -29.21
N ASN A 5 13.93 -74.35 -29.61
CA ASN A 5 12.48 -74.34 -29.35
C ASN A 5 12.02 -73.72 -28.05
N ALA A 6 11.17 -72.79 -28.29
CA ALA A 6 10.19 -72.27 -27.37
C ALA A 6 9.14 -73.34 -26.93
N PRO A 7 8.32 -73.07 -25.90
CA PRO A 7 7.01 -72.52 -26.20
C PRO A 7 6.52 -71.43 -25.18
N ASP A 8 5.74 -70.58 -25.72
CA ASP A 8 4.54 -69.85 -25.37
C ASP A 8 3.71 -70.42 -24.20
N VAL A 9 3.33 -69.53 -23.24
CA VAL A 9 2.02 -69.51 -22.56
C VAL A 9 1.87 -68.19 -21.81
N SER A 10 0.93 -67.35 -22.25
CA SER A 10 0.23 -66.39 -21.39
C SER A 10 -0.76 -67.13 -20.51
N PRO A 11 -1.12 -66.59 -19.31
CA PRO A 11 -2.26 -65.67 -19.29
C PRO A 11 -2.19 -64.58 -18.23
N ALA A 12 -3.05 -63.58 -18.43
CA ALA A 12 -3.32 -62.42 -17.67
C ALA A 12 -3.61 -62.66 -16.17
N VAL A 13 -3.17 -61.71 -15.32
CA VAL A 13 -3.94 -61.27 -14.14
C VAL A 13 -3.72 -59.80 -13.91
N ASN A 14 -4.83 -59.08 -13.83
CA ASN A 14 -5.01 -57.71 -13.32
C ASN A 14 -4.34 -57.51 -11.96
N ASN A 15 -3.67 -56.39 -11.79
CA ASN A 15 -3.82 -55.63 -10.54
C ASN A 15 -3.52 -54.13 -10.79
N SER A 16 -4.52 -53.38 -10.62
CA SER A 16 -4.61 -51.94 -10.45
C SER A 16 -3.68 -51.46 -9.33
N ALA A 17 -2.76 -50.54 -9.66
CA ALA A 17 -2.10 -49.67 -8.70
C ALA A 17 -2.39 -48.22 -9.17
N GLU A 18 -3.34 -47.61 -8.51
CA GLU A 18 -3.63 -46.18 -8.63
C GLU A 18 -2.44 -45.38 -8.08
N GLY A 19 -1.76 -44.67 -8.94
CA GLY A 19 -0.82 -43.61 -8.57
C GLY A 19 -1.60 -42.38 -8.02
N PRO A 20 -0.99 -41.58 -7.10
CA PRO A 20 -1.69 -40.46 -6.52
C PRO A 20 -1.97 -39.41 -7.58
N GLY A 21 -3.26 -39.15 -7.79
CA GLY A 21 -3.75 -38.12 -8.67
C GLY A 21 -3.29 -36.75 -8.21
N THR A 22 -2.56 -36.06 -9.07
CA THR A 22 -2.33 -34.62 -8.97
C THR A 22 -3.67 -33.90 -9.19
N THR A 23 -4.34 -33.60 -8.10
CA THR A 23 -5.47 -32.64 -8.12
C THR A 23 -4.89 -31.26 -8.38
N THR A 24 -4.93 -30.83 -9.62
CA THR A 24 -4.82 -29.41 -9.96
C THR A 24 -5.99 -28.69 -9.27
N ALA A 25 -5.69 -27.95 -8.21
CA ALA A 25 -6.66 -27.08 -7.58
C ALA A 25 -7.05 -26.00 -8.59
N VAL A 26 -8.23 -26.17 -9.17
CA VAL A 26 -8.86 -25.13 -9.98
C VAL A 26 -9.18 -23.98 -9.02
N ALA A 27 -8.51 -22.85 -9.22
CA ALA A 27 -8.77 -21.63 -8.47
C ALA A 27 -10.25 -21.28 -8.60
N SER A 28 -10.93 -21.17 -7.46
CA SER A 28 -12.33 -20.78 -7.41
C SER A 28 -12.53 -19.43 -8.12
N PRO A 29 -13.52 -19.25 -8.95
CA PRO A 29 -13.75 -18.01 -9.67
C PRO A 29 -13.99 -16.88 -8.67
N VAL A 30 -13.29 -15.75 -8.88
CA VAL A 30 -13.51 -14.51 -8.14
C VAL A 30 -15.01 -14.21 -8.13
N LYS A 31 -15.61 -14.11 -6.94
CA LYS A 31 -17.01 -13.74 -6.80
C LYS A 31 -17.28 -12.47 -7.56
N LYS A 32 -18.18 -12.51 -8.53
CA LYS A 32 -18.64 -11.30 -9.23
C LYS A 32 -19.18 -10.31 -8.20
N PRO A 33 -18.89 -9.00 -8.37
CA PRO A 33 -19.40 -7.99 -7.44
C PRO A 33 -20.93 -8.09 -7.33
N SER A 34 -21.42 -7.99 -6.11
CA SER A 34 -22.83 -8.21 -5.76
C SER A 34 -23.76 -7.06 -6.16
N SER A 35 -23.19 -5.94 -6.55
CA SER A 35 -23.94 -4.76 -7.03
C SER A 35 -23.18 -4.01 -8.12
N THR A 36 -23.89 -3.26 -8.93
CA THR A 36 -23.32 -2.35 -9.95
C THR A 36 -22.36 -1.34 -9.31
N ARG A 37 -22.58 -0.98 -8.04
CA ARG A 37 -21.77 -0.05 -7.26
C ARG A 37 -20.43 -0.65 -6.86
N ASP A 38 -20.42 -1.95 -6.50
CA ASP A 38 -19.20 -2.68 -6.15
C ASP A 38 -18.36 -2.98 -7.39
N ALA A 39 -19.02 -3.23 -8.54
CA ALA A 39 -18.37 -3.39 -9.83
C ALA A 39 -17.69 -2.09 -10.29
N LEU A 40 -18.34 -0.93 -10.13
CA LEU A 40 -17.77 0.36 -10.46
C LEU A 40 -16.60 0.73 -9.52
N ALA A 41 -16.70 0.42 -8.22
CA ALA A 41 -15.62 0.62 -7.26
C ALA A 41 -14.41 -0.29 -7.58
N TYR A 42 -14.66 -1.53 -8.00
CA TYR A 42 -13.63 -2.45 -8.46
C TYR A 42 -12.95 -1.96 -9.74
N LEU A 43 -13.72 -1.52 -10.73
CA LEU A 43 -13.20 -0.98 -11.98
C LEU A 43 -12.41 0.33 -11.75
N ALA A 44 -12.88 1.20 -10.84
CA ALA A 44 -12.16 2.40 -10.47
C ALA A 44 -10.80 2.11 -9.81
N PHE A 45 -10.75 1.09 -8.98
CA PHE A 45 -9.52 0.64 -8.31
C PHE A 45 -8.54 -0.04 -9.27
N VAL A 46 -9.02 -1.00 -10.09
CA VAL A 46 -8.18 -1.79 -11.00
C VAL A 46 -7.76 -0.99 -12.25
N PHE A 47 -8.66 -0.17 -12.79
CA PHE A 47 -8.45 0.55 -14.06
C PHE A 47 -8.20 2.04 -13.90
N GLY A 48 -8.08 2.54 -12.66
CA GLY A 48 -7.80 3.96 -12.40
C GLY A 48 -8.87 4.91 -12.91
N VAL A 49 -10.11 4.45 -13.10
CA VAL A 49 -11.22 5.30 -13.54
C VAL A 49 -11.60 6.26 -12.41
N PRO A 50 -11.56 7.59 -12.62
CA PRO A 50 -11.88 8.55 -11.59
C PRO A 50 -13.37 8.47 -11.25
N MET A 51 -13.70 7.96 -10.05
CA MET A 51 -15.01 8.19 -9.48
C MET A 51 -15.02 9.59 -8.87
N MET A 52 -15.76 10.50 -9.50
CA MET A 52 -16.01 11.83 -8.93
C MET A 52 -17.08 11.66 -7.83
N TYR A 53 -16.65 11.78 -6.58
CA TYR A 53 -17.58 11.83 -5.46
C TYR A 53 -18.01 13.28 -5.23
N THR A 54 -19.32 13.50 -5.04
CA THR A 54 -19.81 14.76 -4.53
C THR A 54 -19.47 14.86 -3.03
N SER A 55 -19.31 16.07 -2.51
CA SER A 55 -19.03 16.31 -1.07
C SER A 55 -20.04 15.64 -0.13
N ASN A 56 -21.26 15.36 -0.61
CA ASN A 56 -22.32 14.68 0.16
C ASN A 56 -22.11 13.15 0.27
N GLN A 57 -21.15 12.57 -0.43
CA GLN A 57 -20.86 11.14 -0.40
C GLN A 57 -19.66 10.78 0.50
N ILE A 58 -18.90 11.78 0.95
CA ILE A 58 -17.77 11.58 1.86
C ILE A 58 -18.35 11.40 3.26
N PRO A 59 -18.07 10.28 3.95
CA PRO A 59 -18.52 10.05 5.31
C PRO A 59 -17.99 11.13 6.26
N VAL A 60 -18.86 11.59 7.16
CA VAL A 60 -18.51 12.48 8.27
C VAL A 60 -18.53 11.65 9.54
N HIS A 61 -17.40 11.53 10.18
CA HIS A 61 -17.18 10.76 11.38
C HIS A 61 -17.36 11.62 12.63
N SER A 62 -17.83 11.01 13.71
CA SER A 62 -18.04 11.67 15.00
C SER A 62 -16.71 11.88 15.74
N PRO A 63 -16.67 12.73 16.79
CA PRO A 63 -15.48 12.86 17.64
C PRO A 63 -15.05 11.54 18.31
N GLU A 64 -15.98 10.65 18.61
CA GLU A 64 -15.72 9.33 19.20
C GLU A 64 -14.96 8.42 18.22
N ASP A 65 -15.26 8.53 16.93
CA ASP A 65 -14.62 7.76 15.87
C ASP A 65 -13.11 8.06 15.76
N PHE A 66 -12.68 9.27 16.15
CA PHE A 66 -11.25 9.62 16.22
C PHE A 66 -10.48 8.74 17.19
N ALA A 67 -11.08 8.30 18.30
CA ALA A 67 -10.43 7.40 19.27
C ALA A 67 -10.16 6.02 18.64
N HIS A 68 -11.11 5.50 17.86
CA HIS A 68 -10.95 4.26 17.13
C HIS A 68 -9.86 4.37 16.05
N MET A 69 -9.86 5.46 15.30
CA MET A 69 -8.86 5.72 14.28
C MET A 69 -7.45 5.87 14.86
N ARG A 70 -7.31 6.54 16.03
CA ARG A 70 -6.02 6.62 16.75
C ARG A 70 -5.51 5.23 17.15
N THR A 71 -6.39 4.35 17.57
CA THR A 71 -6.02 2.96 17.95
C THR A 71 -5.52 2.19 16.73
N ALA A 72 -6.26 2.21 15.63
CA ALA A 72 -5.89 1.54 14.39
C ALA A 72 -4.62 2.15 13.77
N GLY A 73 -4.56 3.48 13.66
CA GLY A 73 -3.41 4.19 13.10
C GLY A 73 -2.12 3.96 13.90
N ARG A 74 -2.21 3.96 15.23
CA ARG A 74 -1.06 3.67 16.09
C ARG A 74 -0.57 2.24 15.93
N LEU A 75 -1.45 1.26 15.78
CA LEU A 75 -1.02 -0.11 15.51
C LEU A 75 -0.34 -0.21 14.16
N ALA A 76 -0.86 0.44 13.12
CA ALA A 76 -0.22 0.49 11.81
C ALA A 76 1.20 1.08 11.90
N ALA A 77 1.35 2.23 12.56
CA ALA A 77 2.65 2.87 12.78
C ALA A 77 3.63 2.01 13.60
N ASN A 78 3.16 1.38 14.68
CA ASN A 78 3.98 0.46 15.48
C ASN A 78 4.40 -0.77 14.66
N THR A 79 3.55 -1.26 13.77
CA THR A 79 3.87 -2.38 12.87
C THR A 79 4.96 -1.98 11.89
N LEU A 80 4.89 -0.76 11.34
CA LEU A 80 5.92 -0.23 10.45
C LEU A 80 7.27 -0.05 11.19
N LYS A 81 7.25 0.48 12.41
CA LYS A 81 8.45 0.59 13.27
C LYS A 81 9.02 -0.79 13.63
N PHE A 82 8.15 -1.76 13.91
CA PHE A 82 8.56 -3.13 14.21
C PHE A 82 9.29 -3.79 13.04
N ILE A 83 8.82 -3.58 11.80
CA ILE A 83 9.40 -4.24 10.64
C ILE A 83 10.71 -3.61 10.17
N GLU A 84 10.95 -2.33 10.46
CA GLU A 84 12.11 -1.56 10.01
C GLU A 84 13.46 -2.28 10.19
N PRO A 85 13.83 -2.79 11.39
CA PRO A 85 15.12 -3.48 11.59
C PRO A 85 15.22 -4.83 10.86
N HIS A 86 14.14 -5.29 10.23
CA HIS A 86 14.13 -6.53 9.47
C HIS A 86 14.27 -6.30 7.96
N VAL A 87 14.22 -5.05 7.51
CA VAL A 87 14.41 -4.68 6.10
C VAL A 87 15.92 -4.62 5.82
N VAL A 88 16.52 -5.77 5.64
CA VAL A 88 17.99 -5.92 5.49
C VAL A 88 18.33 -6.70 4.22
N PRO A 89 19.56 -6.56 3.69
CA PRO A 89 20.01 -7.37 2.56
C PRO A 89 19.89 -8.88 2.84
N GLY A 90 19.43 -9.63 1.86
CA GLY A 90 19.24 -11.08 1.96
C GLY A 90 17.86 -11.51 2.46
N VAL A 91 17.01 -10.58 2.94
CA VAL A 91 15.67 -10.94 3.37
C VAL A 91 14.73 -11.14 2.17
N HIS A 92 13.81 -12.07 2.30
CA HIS A 92 12.71 -12.23 1.35
C HIS A 92 11.51 -11.38 1.75
N PRO A 93 10.81 -10.67 0.83
CA PRO A 93 9.58 -9.97 1.11
C PRO A 93 8.51 -10.81 1.83
N MET A 94 8.41 -12.10 1.51
CA MET A 94 7.52 -13.02 2.22
C MET A 94 7.85 -13.14 3.71
N THR A 95 9.14 -13.12 4.08
CA THR A 95 9.55 -13.16 5.49
C THR A 95 9.11 -11.90 6.25
N LEU A 96 9.15 -10.75 5.57
CA LEU A 96 8.64 -9.48 6.15
C LEU A 96 7.12 -9.54 6.32
N ASP A 97 6.39 -10.03 5.32
CA ASP A 97 4.92 -10.20 5.38
C ASP A 97 4.49 -11.12 6.53
N ASP A 98 5.18 -12.26 6.71
CA ASP A 98 4.93 -13.20 7.81
C ASP A 98 5.17 -12.56 9.19
N LYS A 99 6.23 -11.74 9.32
CA LYS A 99 6.52 -10.99 10.55
C LYS A 99 5.43 -9.95 10.84
N ILE A 100 4.99 -9.20 9.82
CA ILE A 100 3.90 -8.22 9.92
C ILE A 100 2.62 -8.93 10.35
N LYS A 101 2.23 -10.01 9.69
CA LYS A 101 1.08 -10.83 10.04
C LYS A 101 1.11 -11.28 11.50
N HIS A 102 2.26 -11.81 11.92
CA HIS A 102 2.43 -12.28 13.29
C HIS A 102 2.37 -11.14 14.31
N PHE A 103 3.00 -9.99 14.03
CA PHE A 103 2.98 -8.83 14.92
C PHE A 103 1.55 -8.30 15.10
N VAL A 104 0.83 -8.06 14.01
CA VAL A 104 -0.55 -7.58 14.06
C VAL A 104 -1.44 -8.58 14.80
N GLY A 105 -1.29 -9.88 14.54
CA GLY A 105 -2.09 -10.94 15.16
C GLY A 105 -1.89 -11.11 16.67
N LYS A 106 -0.89 -10.47 17.30
CA LYS A 106 -0.72 -10.43 18.76
C LYS A 106 -1.62 -9.41 19.45
N HIS A 107 -2.29 -8.55 18.71
CA HIS A 107 -3.13 -7.50 19.26
C HIS A 107 -4.61 -7.91 19.17
N ASP A 108 -5.30 -7.89 20.31
CA ASP A 108 -6.71 -8.28 20.39
C ASP A 108 -7.58 -7.45 19.44
N GLY A 109 -8.44 -8.13 18.69
CA GLY A 109 -9.35 -7.51 17.73
C GLY A 109 -8.67 -6.94 16.48
N ALA A 110 -7.36 -7.20 16.29
CA ALA A 110 -6.60 -6.71 15.15
C ALA A 110 -6.35 -7.78 14.09
N VAL A 111 -6.42 -7.37 12.82
CA VAL A 111 -6.04 -8.17 11.66
C VAL A 111 -5.36 -7.27 10.61
N ALA A 112 -4.49 -7.86 9.78
CA ALA A 112 -4.01 -7.18 8.59
C ALA A 112 -5.18 -6.96 7.61
N ALA A 113 -5.43 -5.70 7.25
CA ALA A 113 -6.62 -5.33 6.47
C ALA A 113 -6.52 -5.75 4.99
N THR A 114 -5.30 -5.87 4.48
CA THR A 114 -5.02 -6.33 3.11
C THR A 114 -5.33 -7.81 2.92
N LEU A 115 -5.15 -8.64 3.97
CA LEU A 115 -5.33 -10.09 3.89
C LEU A 115 -6.79 -10.46 3.58
N GLY A 116 -7.00 -11.03 2.40
CA GLY A 116 -8.32 -11.40 1.88
C GLY A 116 -9.07 -10.24 1.20
N TYR A 117 -8.54 -9.01 1.28
CA TYR A 117 -9.19 -7.86 0.63
C TYR A 117 -9.18 -8.04 -0.89
N ARG A 118 -10.37 -8.14 -1.49
CA ARG A 118 -10.56 -8.36 -2.93
C ARG A 118 -9.75 -9.54 -3.51
N GLY A 119 -9.40 -10.51 -2.66
CA GLY A 119 -8.62 -11.69 -3.05
C GLY A 119 -7.10 -11.54 -2.89
N PHE A 120 -6.59 -10.41 -2.39
CA PHE A 120 -5.19 -10.28 -2.02
C PHE A 120 -4.84 -11.24 -0.88
N LYS A 121 -3.73 -11.97 -0.98
CA LYS A 121 -3.45 -13.12 -0.09
C LYS A 121 -2.43 -12.82 1.01
N HIS A 122 -1.95 -11.60 1.09
CA HIS A 122 -0.86 -11.19 1.97
C HIS A 122 -1.30 -10.10 2.96
N SER A 123 -0.51 -9.92 4.00
CA SER A 123 -0.78 -9.02 5.12
C SER A 123 -0.24 -7.61 4.90
N SER A 124 0.58 -7.42 3.88
CA SER A 124 1.20 -6.15 3.50
C SER A 124 1.48 -6.13 2.01
N CYS A 125 1.69 -4.93 1.44
CA CYS A 125 2.30 -4.79 0.13
C CYS A 125 3.79 -4.46 0.31
N ILE A 126 4.67 -5.13 -0.46
CA ILE A 126 6.13 -4.92 -0.40
C ILE A 126 6.63 -4.67 -1.81
N SER A 127 7.02 -3.43 -2.06
CA SER A 127 7.22 -2.87 -3.40
C SER A 127 8.66 -2.38 -3.57
N PRO A 128 9.60 -3.23 -4.03
CA PRO A 128 10.99 -2.84 -4.26
C PRO A 128 11.18 -2.14 -5.60
N ASN A 129 12.07 -1.16 -5.63
CA ASN A 129 12.61 -0.48 -6.80
C ASN A 129 11.51 0.02 -7.78
N GLU A 130 11.38 -0.60 -8.95
CA GLU A 130 10.40 -0.24 -10.00
C GLU A 130 8.95 -0.60 -9.65
N VAL A 131 8.72 -1.31 -8.54
CA VAL A 131 7.37 -1.62 -8.08
C VAL A 131 6.77 -0.38 -7.42
N VAL A 132 5.73 0.16 -8.03
CA VAL A 132 5.07 1.40 -7.61
C VAL A 132 4.21 1.19 -6.37
N CYS A 133 3.36 0.16 -6.40
CA CYS A 133 2.44 -0.20 -5.31
C CYS A 133 1.93 -1.63 -5.47
N HIS A 134 1.21 -2.12 -4.44
CA HIS A 134 0.59 -3.45 -4.41
C HIS A 134 1.57 -4.61 -4.68
N GLY A 135 2.85 -4.42 -4.42
CA GLY A 135 3.86 -5.45 -4.59
C GLY A 135 3.51 -6.69 -3.77
N VAL A 136 3.28 -7.83 -4.46
CA VAL A 136 2.96 -9.10 -3.80
C VAL A 136 4.22 -9.66 -3.17
N PRO A 137 4.25 -9.89 -1.83
CA PRO A 137 5.37 -10.51 -1.15
C PRO A 137 5.75 -11.86 -1.76
N SER A 138 7.05 -12.07 -1.99
CA SER A 138 7.58 -13.26 -2.67
C SER A 138 8.70 -13.91 -1.86
N SER A 139 8.71 -15.22 -1.82
CA SER A 139 9.82 -16.03 -1.28
C SER A 139 10.94 -16.28 -2.31
N GLN A 140 10.72 -15.90 -3.56
CA GLN A 140 11.71 -16.06 -4.63
C GLN A 140 12.55 -14.79 -4.86
N LEU A 141 12.04 -13.64 -4.40
CA LEU A 141 12.74 -12.36 -4.45
C LEU A 141 13.61 -12.22 -3.19
N ILE A 142 14.84 -11.75 -3.37
CA ILE A 142 15.75 -11.41 -2.28
C ILE A 142 16.06 -9.93 -2.37
N LEU A 143 15.83 -9.17 -1.30
CA LEU A 143 16.23 -7.76 -1.21
C LEU A 143 17.75 -7.65 -1.13
N LYS A 144 18.33 -6.74 -1.88
CA LYS A 144 19.78 -6.54 -2.01
C LYS A 144 20.19 -5.21 -1.38
N SER A 145 21.44 -5.12 -0.94
CA SER A 145 22.03 -3.84 -0.56
C SER A 145 21.95 -2.86 -1.73
N GLY A 146 21.46 -1.65 -1.48
CA GLY A 146 21.25 -0.63 -2.49
C GLY A 146 19.83 -0.59 -3.09
N ASP A 147 18.98 -1.59 -2.79
CA ASP A 147 17.55 -1.50 -3.13
C ASP A 147 16.86 -0.44 -2.28
N ILE A 148 15.84 0.20 -2.84
CA ILE A 148 14.80 0.87 -2.06
C ILE A 148 13.57 -0.01 -2.02
N VAL A 149 12.83 -0.05 -0.92
CA VAL A 149 11.62 -0.87 -0.82
C VAL A 149 10.53 -0.16 -0.03
N ASN A 150 9.37 0.01 -0.64
CA ASN A 150 8.20 0.47 0.09
C ASN A 150 7.54 -0.71 0.80
N VAL A 151 7.24 -0.52 2.09
CA VAL A 151 6.43 -1.42 2.90
C VAL A 151 5.16 -0.69 3.28
N ASP A 152 4.03 -1.22 2.84
CA ASP A 152 2.71 -0.65 2.99
C ASP A 152 1.86 -1.59 3.86
N ILE A 153 1.34 -1.04 4.96
CA ILE A 153 0.71 -1.77 6.06
C ILE A 153 -0.64 -1.16 6.39
N ALA A 154 -1.68 -1.90 6.06
CA ALA A 154 -3.03 -1.59 6.53
C ALA A 154 -3.45 -2.57 7.63
N VAL A 155 -3.94 -2.05 8.75
CA VAL A 155 -4.50 -2.85 9.84
C VAL A 155 -5.97 -2.52 10.09
N LYS A 156 -6.72 -3.50 10.56
CA LYS A 156 -8.09 -3.30 11.04
C LYS A 156 -8.15 -3.69 12.52
N VAL A 157 -8.55 -2.76 13.39
CA VAL A 157 -8.70 -2.97 14.84
C VAL A 157 -10.14 -2.67 15.23
N ASN A 158 -10.83 -3.65 15.77
CA ASN A 158 -12.24 -3.52 16.19
C ASN A 158 -13.13 -2.90 15.11
N GLY A 159 -12.88 -3.24 13.84
CA GLY A 159 -13.64 -2.76 12.69
C GLY A 159 -13.13 -1.47 12.04
N TRP A 160 -12.13 -0.76 12.60
CA TRP A 160 -11.57 0.48 12.09
C TRP A 160 -10.20 0.26 11.44
N HIS A 161 -9.90 1.01 10.37
CA HIS A 161 -8.69 0.83 9.58
C HIS A 161 -7.67 1.94 9.84
N GLY A 162 -6.39 1.56 9.91
CA GLY A 162 -5.25 2.47 9.86
C GLY A 162 -4.31 2.03 8.75
N ASP A 163 -3.81 2.97 7.97
CA ASP A 163 -3.03 2.74 6.75
C ASP A 163 -1.79 3.62 6.73
N ILE A 164 -0.63 3.03 6.45
CA ILE A 164 0.67 3.71 6.45
C ILE A 164 1.65 3.00 5.54
N SER A 165 2.48 3.77 4.83
CA SER A 165 3.62 3.21 4.12
C SER A 165 4.88 4.05 4.27
N LYS A 166 6.05 3.38 4.15
CA LYS A 166 7.38 4.01 4.16
C LYS A 166 8.27 3.29 3.16
N THR A 167 9.06 4.06 2.43
CA THR A 167 10.15 3.52 1.62
C THR A 167 11.43 3.49 2.44
N PHE A 168 12.04 2.31 2.52
CA PHE A 168 13.27 2.02 3.25
C PHE A 168 14.46 1.88 2.30
N TYR A 169 15.67 2.14 2.81
CA TYR A 169 16.93 1.82 2.17
C TYR A 169 17.41 0.44 2.64
N VAL A 170 17.53 -0.52 1.74
CA VAL A 170 17.98 -1.87 2.09
C VAL A 170 19.49 -1.88 2.31
N GLY A 171 19.91 -2.14 3.55
CA GLY A 171 21.32 -2.12 3.94
C GLY A 171 21.86 -0.74 4.32
N GLY A 172 21.00 0.27 4.44
CA GLY A 172 21.38 1.64 4.81
C GLY A 172 21.43 2.59 3.63
N GLU A 173 21.28 3.90 3.93
CA GLU A 173 21.29 4.97 2.92
C GLU A 173 22.61 5.01 2.14
N GLU A 174 23.74 4.73 2.81
CA GLU A 174 25.08 4.74 2.25
C GLU A 174 25.32 3.71 1.13
N ASN A 175 24.42 2.75 0.98
CA ASN A 175 24.50 1.72 -0.06
C ASN A 175 23.62 2.02 -1.29
N VAL A 176 22.77 3.04 -1.21
CA VAL A 176 21.88 3.47 -2.30
C VAL A 176 22.56 4.61 -3.07
N ASP A 177 22.39 4.66 -4.38
CA ASP A 177 22.94 5.77 -5.18
C ASP A 177 22.23 7.10 -4.91
N ASP A 178 22.87 8.19 -5.27
CA ASP A 178 22.39 9.56 -4.98
C ASP A 178 20.97 9.81 -5.51
N GLU A 179 20.61 9.25 -6.67
CA GLU A 179 19.29 9.46 -7.26
C GLU A 179 18.20 8.70 -6.48
N GLY A 180 18.48 7.48 -6.02
CA GLY A 180 17.56 6.73 -5.16
C GLY A 180 17.37 7.39 -3.80
N ILE A 181 18.47 7.90 -3.19
CA ILE A 181 18.41 8.66 -1.95
C ILE A 181 17.54 9.91 -2.15
N ARG A 182 17.77 10.64 -3.24
CA ARG A 182 17.02 11.85 -3.57
C ARG A 182 15.54 11.55 -3.79
N LEU A 183 15.20 10.48 -4.54
CA LEU A 183 13.82 10.06 -4.77
C LEU A 183 13.09 9.82 -3.44
N VAL A 184 13.68 9.05 -2.55
CA VAL A 184 13.07 8.70 -1.25
C VAL A 184 12.91 9.95 -0.37
N LYS A 185 13.95 10.77 -0.25
CA LYS A 185 13.92 12.01 0.56
C LYS A 185 12.89 13.01 0.05
N GLU A 186 12.85 13.24 -1.25
CA GLU A 186 11.93 14.22 -1.84
C GLU A 186 10.49 13.74 -1.85
N THR A 187 10.24 12.41 -1.91
CA THR A 187 8.90 11.84 -1.74
C THR A 187 8.40 12.02 -0.31
N LYS A 188 9.26 11.74 0.70
CA LYS A 188 8.97 12.01 2.12
C LYS A 188 8.67 13.50 2.32
N ARG A 189 9.51 14.38 1.78
CA ARG A 189 9.35 15.84 1.87
C ARG A 189 8.06 16.33 1.22
N ALA A 190 7.70 15.77 0.08
CA ALA A 190 6.44 16.09 -0.60
C ALA A 190 5.23 15.77 0.29
N LEU A 191 5.19 14.59 0.92
CA LEU A 191 4.14 14.22 1.87
C LEU A 191 4.06 15.23 3.01
N GLN A 192 5.18 15.59 3.63
CA GLN A 192 5.25 16.57 4.73
C GLN A 192 4.69 17.94 4.31
N LEU A 193 5.07 18.42 3.12
CA LEU A 193 4.57 19.67 2.55
C LEU A 193 3.05 19.64 2.37
N GLY A 194 2.51 18.54 1.89
CA GLY A 194 1.06 18.36 1.74
C GLY A 194 0.36 18.35 3.09
N LEU A 195 0.83 17.53 4.03
CA LEU A 195 0.24 17.40 5.36
C LEU A 195 0.24 18.73 6.12
N SER A 196 1.29 19.55 5.98
CA SER A 196 1.38 20.88 6.61
C SER A 196 0.28 21.86 6.16
N GLN A 197 -0.38 21.59 5.03
CA GLN A 197 -1.46 22.42 4.51
C GLN A 197 -2.85 21.89 4.91
N CYS A 198 -2.91 20.72 5.58
CA CYS A 198 -4.18 20.18 6.01
C CYS A 198 -4.80 21.02 7.12
N LYS A 199 -5.98 21.59 6.85
CA LYS A 199 -6.74 22.37 7.81
C LYS A 199 -8.24 22.25 7.55
N PRO A 200 -9.07 22.33 8.61
CA PRO A 200 -10.52 22.33 8.43
C PRO A 200 -10.94 23.49 7.53
N TYR A 201 -11.92 23.21 6.69
CA TYR A 201 -12.49 24.13 5.70
C TYR A 201 -11.55 24.59 4.57
N GLY A 202 -10.27 24.14 4.56
CA GLY A 202 -9.41 24.19 3.38
C GLY A 202 -9.92 23.29 2.25
N ARG A 203 -9.18 23.18 1.19
CA ARG A 203 -9.54 22.30 0.05
C ARG A 203 -8.49 21.22 -0.18
N ILE A 204 -8.89 20.09 -0.77
CA ILE A 204 -7.95 19.01 -1.04
C ILE A 204 -6.79 19.44 -1.94
N GLY A 205 -7.01 20.37 -2.85
CA GLY A 205 -5.95 20.96 -3.67
C GLY A 205 -4.88 21.71 -2.88
N ASP A 206 -5.20 22.17 -1.66
CA ASP A 206 -4.21 22.82 -0.78
C ASP A 206 -3.16 21.79 -0.30
N ILE A 207 -3.56 20.54 -0.12
CA ILE A 207 -2.69 19.41 0.25
C ILE A 207 -1.93 18.90 -0.99
N VAL A 208 -2.65 18.61 -2.07
CA VAL A 208 -2.12 17.85 -3.20
C VAL A 208 -1.27 18.70 -4.14
N ALA A 209 -1.61 19.98 -4.36
CA ALA A 209 -0.85 20.83 -5.27
C ALA A 209 0.60 21.06 -4.82
N PRO A 210 0.91 21.33 -3.52
CA PRO A 210 2.30 21.42 -3.05
C PRO A 210 3.09 20.11 -3.22
N ILE A 211 2.46 18.95 -2.98
CA ILE A 211 3.07 17.64 -3.20
C ILE A 211 3.53 17.52 -4.66
N ARG A 212 2.58 17.71 -5.57
CA ARG A 212 2.85 17.61 -7.01
C ARG A 212 3.88 18.63 -7.47
N GLN A 213 3.75 19.89 -7.06
CA GLN A 213 4.67 20.95 -7.45
C GLN A 213 6.10 20.65 -6.99
N HIS A 214 6.28 20.21 -5.74
CA HIS A 214 7.57 19.86 -5.18
C HIS A 214 8.26 18.75 -5.97
N LEU A 215 7.55 17.62 -6.19
CA LEU A 215 8.11 16.49 -6.91
C LEU A 215 8.51 16.84 -8.35
N LEU A 216 7.68 17.61 -9.06
CA LEU A 216 8.01 18.08 -10.41
C LEU A 216 9.22 19.03 -10.44
N GLN A 217 9.38 19.89 -9.43
CA GLN A 217 10.55 20.77 -9.29
C GLN A 217 11.83 19.97 -9.04
N GLN A 218 11.69 18.79 -8.42
CA GLN A 218 12.79 17.84 -8.21
C GLN A 218 13.01 16.89 -9.40
N ASN A 219 12.36 17.13 -10.55
CA ASN A 219 12.40 16.30 -11.76
C ASN A 219 11.90 14.87 -11.55
N PHE A 220 11.03 14.63 -10.57
CA PHE A 220 10.29 13.39 -10.41
C PHE A 220 8.88 13.50 -10.97
N THR A 221 8.33 12.40 -11.45
CA THR A 221 6.94 12.35 -11.90
C THR A 221 6.03 11.85 -10.79
N VAL A 222 4.75 12.24 -10.84
CA VAL A 222 3.75 11.86 -9.83
C VAL A 222 2.78 10.87 -10.45
N VAL A 223 2.68 9.70 -9.86
CA VAL A 223 1.73 8.67 -10.30
C VAL A 223 0.29 9.19 -10.15
N ASN A 224 -0.50 9.08 -11.22
CA ASN A 224 -1.87 9.55 -11.27
C ASN A 224 -2.92 8.44 -11.48
N ARG A 225 -2.48 7.22 -11.76
CA ARG A 225 -3.37 6.09 -11.98
C ARG A 225 -3.96 5.57 -10.66
N TYR A 226 -3.16 5.53 -9.61
CA TYR A 226 -3.55 5.14 -8.25
C TYR A 226 -3.83 6.38 -7.40
N ALA A 227 -4.55 6.20 -6.29
CA ALA A 227 -5.11 7.33 -5.58
C ALA A 227 -5.24 7.04 -4.09
N ALA A 228 -4.98 8.04 -3.28
CA ALA A 228 -5.37 8.10 -1.89
C ALA A 228 -6.89 8.01 -1.74
N HIS A 229 -7.35 7.58 -0.57
CA HIS A 229 -8.75 7.24 -0.36
C HIS A 229 -9.24 7.60 1.05
N GLY A 230 -10.54 7.76 1.18
CA GLY A 230 -11.18 7.77 2.50
C GLY A 230 -11.13 6.38 3.13
N LEU A 231 -11.07 6.36 4.46
CA LEU A 231 -11.11 5.12 5.23
C LEU A 231 -11.85 5.34 6.57
N GLY A 232 -12.05 4.28 7.32
CA GLY A 232 -12.77 4.26 8.59
C GLY A 232 -13.17 2.84 8.92
N GLN A 233 -14.46 2.57 9.05
CA GLN A 233 -14.96 1.19 9.15
C GLN A 233 -14.88 0.43 7.82
N LYS A 234 -14.73 1.14 6.70
CA LYS A 234 -14.40 0.54 5.40
C LYS A 234 -12.96 0.87 5.07
N PHE A 235 -12.24 -0.11 4.52
CA PHE A 235 -10.85 0.07 4.12
C PHE A 235 -10.72 1.16 3.04
N HIS A 236 -11.55 1.07 1.99
CA HIS A 236 -11.63 2.10 0.96
C HIS A 236 -13.06 2.65 0.88
N GLN A 237 -13.19 3.95 0.98
CA GLN A 237 -14.44 4.69 0.83
C GLN A 237 -14.16 6.08 0.23
N PRO A 238 -15.18 6.87 -0.12
CA PRO A 238 -14.94 8.26 -0.52
C PRO A 238 -14.21 9.08 0.57
N PRO A 239 -13.34 10.03 0.17
CA PRO A 239 -13.05 10.48 -1.18
C PRO A 239 -12.00 9.62 -1.90
N THR A 240 -11.86 9.79 -3.23
CA THR A 240 -10.69 9.36 -4.01
C THR A 240 -9.85 10.59 -4.34
N ILE A 241 -8.55 10.54 -4.03
CA ILE A 241 -7.65 11.69 -4.12
C ILE A 241 -6.46 11.31 -5.01
N LYS A 242 -6.39 11.86 -6.22
CA LYS A 242 -5.28 11.64 -7.16
C LYS A 242 -4.23 12.73 -7.01
N HIS A 243 -3.02 12.36 -6.59
CA HIS A 243 -1.93 13.31 -6.33
C HIS A 243 -1.42 14.02 -7.60
N GLY A 244 -1.54 13.41 -8.77
CA GLY A 244 -1.20 14.03 -10.05
C GLY A 244 -2.26 15.00 -10.61
N SER A 245 -3.51 14.98 -10.10
CA SER A 245 -4.64 15.70 -10.73
C SER A 245 -4.81 17.15 -10.26
N TYR A 246 -4.46 17.48 -9.03
CA TYR A 246 -4.66 18.83 -8.49
C TYR A 246 -3.41 19.68 -8.74
N LYS A 247 -3.53 20.61 -9.73
CA LYS A 247 -2.40 21.46 -10.15
C LYS A 247 -2.25 22.73 -9.34
N THR A 248 -3.35 23.19 -8.70
CA THR A 248 -3.41 24.46 -7.98
C THR A 248 -4.08 24.31 -6.63
N LYS A 249 -3.65 25.13 -5.67
CA LYS A 249 -4.33 25.29 -4.38
C LYS A 249 -5.77 25.80 -4.58
N ASN A 250 -6.55 25.72 -3.52
CA ASN A 250 -7.93 26.19 -3.46
C ASN A 250 -8.88 25.51 -4.46
N THR A 251 -8.58 24.27 -4.84
CA THR A 251 -9.38 23.45 -5.77
C THR A 251 -9.87 22.15 -5.12
N GLY A 252 -10.85 21.52 -5.74
CA GLY A 252 -11.44 20.27 -5.27
C GLY A 252 -12.43 20.45 -4.13
N PHE A 253 -12.77 19.36 -3.45
CA PHE A 253 -13.74 19.39 -2.36
C PHE A 253 -13.19 20.07 -1.10
N GLN A 254 -14.09 20.65 -0.31
CA GLN A 254 -13.74 21.27 0.97
C GLN A 254 -13.52 20.19 2.04
N LEU A 255 -12.47 20.35 2.83
CA LEU A 255 -12.15 19.50 3.98
C LEU A 255 -13.07 19.85 5.15
N LYS A 256 -13.97 18.94 5.49
CA LYS A 256 -14.90 19.16 6.63
C LYS A 256 -14.41 18.39 7.85
N PRO A 257 -14.57 18.95 9.07
CA PRO A 257 -14.37 18.19 10.29
C PRO A 257 -15.12 16.85 10.25
N GLY A 258 -14.45 15.76 10.65
CA GLY A 258 -14.97 14.41 10.56
C GLY A 258 -14.59 13.65 9.28
N TYR A 259 -13.85 14.24 8.34
CA TYR A 259 -13.32 13.51 7.18
C TYR A 259 -12.06 12.75 7.57
N PHE A 260 -11.99 11.46 7.20
CA PHE A 260 -10.81 10.60 7.33
C PHE A 260 -10.36 10.15 5.95
N PHE A 261 -9.06 10.26 5.66
CA PHE A 261 -8.49 9.85 4.38
C PHE A 261 -6.97 9.64 4.46
N THR A 262 -6.41 8.99 3.46
CA THR A 262 -4.96 8.84 3.31
C THR A 262 -4.36 9.99 2.50
N VAL A 263 -3.08 10.28 2.74
CA VAL A 263 -2.24 11.09 1.85
C VAL A 263 -1.01 10.25 1.55
N GLU A 264 -0.84 9.84 0.29
CA GLU A 264 0.08 8.77 -0.11
C GLU A 264 0.73 9.05 -1.49
N PRO A 265 1.51 10.12 -1.63
CA PRO A 265 2.16 10.41 -2.89
C PRO A 265 3.11 9.27 -3.31
N MET A 266 2.99 8.85 -4.56
CA MET A 266 3.91 7.96 -5.26
C MET A 266 4.69 8.78 -6.29
N ALA A 267 6.02 8.76 -6.21
CA ALA A 267 6.92 9.46 -7.12
C ALA A 267 7.79 8.47 -7.89
N ASN A 268 7.99 8.71 -9.18
CA ASN A 268 8.85 7.89 -10.03
C ASN A 268 10.06 8.69 -10.50
N GLU A 269 11.21 8.04 -10.61
CA GLU A 269 12.42 8.60 -11.23
C GLU A 269 12.24 8.90 -12.73
N GLY A 270 11.35 8.18 -13.38
CA GLY A 270 11.11 8.27 -14.79
C GLY A 270 9.71 8.74 -15.15
N VAL A 271 9.03 7.99 -16.01
CA VAL A 271 7.70 8.34 -16.49
C VAL A 271 6.62 8.10 -15.42
N GLU A 272 5.52 8.84 -15.50
CA GLU A 272 4.36 8.67 -14.59
C GLU A 272 3.55 7.40 -14.87
N HIS A 273 3.80 6.76 -16.02
CA HIS A 273 3.00 5.63 -16.51
C HIS A 273 3.34 4.35 -15.75
N THR A 274 2.30 3.59 -15.47
CA THR A 274 2.38 2.34 -14.72
C THR A 274 1.59 1.25 -15.42
N GLU A 275 1.99 0.00 -15.20
CA GLU A 275 1.31 -1.19 -15.69
C GLU A 275 1.29 -2.29 -14.63
N LEU A 276 0.40 -3.27 -14.78
CA LEU A 276 0.54 -4.52 -14.04
C LEU A 276 1.81 -5.22 -14.52
N ASP A 277 2.59 -5.77 -13.59
CA ASP A 277 3.84 -6.45 -13.96
C ASP A 277 3.56 -7.67 -14.85
N PRO A 278 3.92 -7.61 -16.14
CA PRO A 278 3.63 -8.70 -17.08
C PRO A 278 4.43 -9.97 -16.79
N THR A 279 5.48 -9.89 -15.95
CA THR A 279 6.31 -11.03 -15.56
C THR A 279 5.72 -11.79 -14.38
N ARG A 280 4.74 -11.18 -13.69
CA ARG A 280 4.05 -11.79 -12.54
C ARG A 280 2.61 -12.14 -12.90
N ASN A 281 2.17 -13.29 -12.48
CA ASN A 281 0.79 -13.73 -12.65
C ASN A 281 -0.03 -13.50 -11.37
N ASP A 282 0.16 -12.35 -10.72
CA ASP A 282 -0.48 -12.05 -9.44
C ASP A 282 -1.65 -11.06 -9.54
N GLN A 283 -1.80 -10.37 -10.66
CA GLN A 283 -2.84 -9.37 -10.97
C GLN A 283 -2.85 -8.15 -10.02
N TRP A 284 -1.78 -7.95 -9.23
CA TRP A 284 -1.68 -6.91 -8.22
C TRP A 284 -0.46 -6.02 -8.38
N THR A 285 0.70 -6.63 -8.56
CA THR A 285 1.98 -5.92 -8.60
C THR A 285 1.99 -4.91 -9.74
N VAL A 286 2.16 -3.65 -9.40
CA VAL A 286 2.20 -2.52 -10.34
C VAL A 286 3.62 -2.03 -10.45
N VAL A 287 4.09 -1.84 -11.69
CA VAL A 287 5.44 -1.37 -11.98
C VAL A 287 5.43 -0.13 -12.86
N THR A 288 6.53 0.63 -12.84
CA THR A 288 6.77 1.69 -13.82
C THR A 288 7.00 1.09 -15.19
N THR A 289 6.47 1.73 -16.26
CA THR A 289 6.63 1.20 -17.63
C THR A 289 8.06 1.29 -18.16
N ASP A 290 8.87 2.17 -17.60
CA ASP A 290 10.29 2.34 -17.93
C ASP A 290 11.25 1.59 -16.98
N ARG A 291 10.69 0.85 -16.00
CA ARG A 291 11.45 0.07 -15.00
C ARG A 291 12.40 0.90 -14.13
N LYS A 292 12.20 2.20 -14.05
CA LYS A 292 12.89 3.05 -13.08
C LYS A 292 12.20 2.99 -11.74
N ARG A 293 12.92 3.37 -10.67
CA ARG A 293 12.45 3.28 -9.30
C ARG A 293 11.24 4.17 -9.02
N SER A 294 10.44 3.72 -8.07
CA SER A 294 9.33 4.45 -7.46
C SER A 294 9.48 4.49 -5.94
N ALA A 295 9.05 5.56 -5.30
CA ALA A 295 8.97 5.68 -3.85
C ALA A 295 7.58 6.16 -3.42
N GLN A 296 7.13 5.71 -2.24
CA GLN A 296 5.87 6.13 -1.64
C GLN A 296 6.07 6.35 -0.14
N PHE A 297 5.36 7.33 0.40
CA PHE A 297 5.12 7.52 1.83
C PHE A 297 3.66 7.81 2.05
N GLU A 298 3.11 7.37 3.17
CA GLU A 298 1.70 7.49 3.44
C GLU A 298 1.38 7.72 4.89
N HIS A 299 0.35 8.52 5.12
CA HIS A 299 -0.31 8.64 6.42
C HIS A 299 -1.81 8.66 6.32
N THR A 300 -2.47 8.08 7.33
CA THR A 300 -3.89 8.26 7.60
C THR A 300 -4.10 9.51 8.44
N ILE A 301 -5.00 10.38 7.98
CA ILE A 301 -5.31 11.65 8.66
C ILE A 301 -6.80 11.81 8.92
N GLY A 302 -7.12 12.59 9.96
CA GLY A 302 -8.47 13.04 10.29
C GLY A 302 -8.57 14.55 10.37
N VAL A 303 -9.60 15.13 9.76
CA VAL A 303 -9.89 16.57 9.84
C VAL A 303 -10.67 16.81 11.12
N GLY A 304 -10.04 17.46 12.10
CA GLY A 304 -10.68 17.92 13.33
C GLY A 304 -11.30 19.31 13.20
N LYS A 305 -11.88 19.85 14.29
CA LYS A 305 -12.45 21.22 14.31
C LYS A 305 -11.37 22.30 14.23
N ASP A 306 -10.25 22.09 14.91
CA ASP A 306 -9.18 23.09 15.10
C ASP A 306 -7.94 22.79 14.27
N GLY A 307 -7.88 21.69 13.54
CA GLY A 307 -6.73 21.24 12.76
C GLY A 307 -6.89 19.80 12.29
N CYS A 308 -5.87 19.28 11.59
CA CYS A 308 -5.83 17.88 11.20
C CYS A 308 -4.95 17.08 12.17
N GLU A 309 -5.30 15.80 12.33
CA GLU A 309 -4.58 14.85 13.15
C GLU A 309 -4.03 13.72 12.26
N ILE A 310 -2.78 13.34 12.44
CA ILE A 310 -2.18 12.18 11.79
C ILE A 310 -2.35 10.98 12.71
N PHE A 311 -3.26 10.06 12.36
CA PHE A 311 -3.54 8.89 13.18
C PHE A 311 -2.39 7.87 13.22
N THR A 312 -1.59 7.86 12.19
CA THR A 312 -0.43 6.97 12.01
C THR A 312 0.89 7.58 12.48
N SER A 313 0.84 8.68 13.24
CA SER A 313 2.02 9.24 13.92
C SER A 313 2.30 8.50 15.22
N LEU A 314 3.58 8.24 15.52
CA LEU A 314 4.05 7.67 16.80
C LEU A 314 4.11 8.72 17.91
N LEU A 315 3.97 10.00 17.60
CA LEU A 315 3.90 11.05 18.60
C LEU A 315 2.68 10.87 19.52
N LEU A 316 2.85 11.17 20.82
CA LEU A 316 1.81 11.04 21.81
C LEU A 316 0.56 11.83 21.41
N ALA A 317 -0.61 11.17 21.48
CA ALA A 317 -1.90 11.79 21.26
C ALA A 317 -2.08 13.04 22.16
N GLY A 318 -2.44 14.18 21.55
CA GLY A 318 -2.68 15.44 22.29
C GLY A 318 -1.64 16.52 22.10
N LYS A 319 -0.49 16.25 21.49
CA LYS A 319 0.35 17.33 20.99
C LYS A 319 -0.24 17.79 19.66
N ARG A 320 -0.85 18.98 19.67
CA ARG A 320 -1.25 19.67 18.43
C ARG A 320 -0.02 19.73 17.54
N HIS A 321 -0.19 19.47 16.27
CA HIS A 321 0.89 19.63 15.30
C HIS A 321 1.52 21.00 15.49
N PRO A 322 2.83 21.07 15.76
CA PRO A 322 3.53 22.36 15.79
C PRO A 322 3.42 23.01 14.42
N SER A 323 3.40 24.34 14.41
CA SER A 323 3.57 25.12 13.17
C SER A 323 4.75 24.61 12.36
N SER A 324 4.67 24.66 11.07
CA SER A 324 5.45 24.15 9.94
C SER A 324 6.96 23.77 10.11
N ARG A 325 7.63 24.14 11.20
CA ARG A 325 9.04 23.81 11.47
C ARG A 325 9.29 22.52 12.27
N ALA A 326 8.27 22.00 12.97
CA ALA A 326 8.39 20.76 13.77
C ALA A 326 7.79 19.52 13.07
N PHE A 327 7.37 19.66 11.81
CA PHE A 327 6.93 18.55 10.97
C PHE A 327 8.09 17.67 10.49
N ASP A 328 9.30 18.20 10.54
CA ASP A 328 10.41 17.67 9.77
C ASP A 328 11.00 16.36 10.34
N ASP A 329 10.97 16.14 11.66
CA ASP A 329 11.72 15.03 12.26
C ASP A 329 10.85 14.00 13.04
N ALA A 330 9.58 14.28 13.30
CA ALA A 330 8.81 13.55 14.30
C ALA A 330 7.92 12.42 13.73
N ILE A 331 7.84 12.23 12.41
CA ILE A 331 6.88 11.32 11.81
C ILE A 331 7.48 9.95 11.47
N TYR A 332 8.77 9.92 11.10
CA TYR A 332 9.46 8.70 10.69
C TYR A 332 10.82 8.49 11.38
N ASP A 333 11.29 9.42 12.23
CA ASP A 333 12.67 9.44 12.75
C ASP A 333 12.81 9.18 14.27
N GLU A 334 11.75 8.66 14.97
CA GLU A 334 11.85 8.17 16.35
C GLU A 334 11.72 6.65 16.46
#